data_cab71b8758ef6dafb78c49692913bf0c
#
_entry.id   cab71b8758ef6dafb78c49692913bf0c
#
_cell.length_a   1.000
_cell.length_b   1.000
_cell.length_c   1.000
_cell.angle_alpha   90.00
_cell.angle_beta   90.00
_cell.angle_gamma   90.00
#
_symmetry.space_group_name_H-M   'P 1'
#
loop_
_entity.id
_entity.type
_entity.pdbx_description
1 polymer ?
#
loop_
_entity_poly.entity_id
_entity_poly.type
_entity_poly.pdbx_seq_one_letter_code
_entity_poly.pdbx_strand_id
1 'polypeptide(L)'
;AASAAALQLAAPEAAAWEASVALGLRAFTEANDVAPGDRLAVRLTVTRGPDAAPGAVPTPTAWALLSPAPAIQDEERQRGLRVLLLDRGIDSQAPERSPWLLTGAKTLSYAVNMAALRYARAHGADDVVFTSADGYLLEGPTSTVLIVRTGEDGVRRLLTPLRQKGILAGTSQAVIFAAAHADGWELGYGPLVPADLQGAEGVWLVSSVRGVLPVRAVDGVEIPVDHELTGMLQAHLDADGDPGRHVSGDPVPTAG
;
A
#
# COMPACT_ATOMS: atom_id res chain seq x y z
N ALA A 1 -0.39 -10.36 -9.62
CA ALA A 1 0.09 -10.58 -11.01
C ALA A 1 1.33 -9.74 -11.35
N ALA A 2 1.30 -8.39 -11.23
CA ALA A 2 2.40 -7.51 -11.70
C ALA A 2 3.77 -7.83 -11.06
N SER A 3 3.84 -8.00 -9.73
CA SER A 3 5.11 -8.31 -9.04
C SER A 3 5.67 -9.69 -9.42
N ALA A 4 4.81 -10.69 -9.65
CA ALA A 4 5.26 -12.00 -10.12
C ALA A 4 5.84 -11.90 -11.54
N ALA A 5 5.22 -11.11 -12.42
CA ALA A 5 5.73 -10.86 -13.77
C ALA A 5 7.10 -10.15 -13.73
N ALA A 6 7.26 -9.11 -12.90
CA ALA A 6 8.54 -8.41 -12.71
C ALA A 6 9.65 -9.35 -12.22
N LEU A 7 9.29 -10.34 -11.39
CA LEU A 7 10.19 -11.38 -10.87
C LEU A 7 10.35 -12.58 -11.82
N GLN A 8 9.67 -12.57 -12.98
CA GLN A 8 9.63 -13.70 -13.91
C GLN A 8 9.21 -15.01 -13.22
N LEU A 9 8.18 -14.92 -12.35
CA LEU A 9 7.59 -16.05 -11.64
C LEU A 9 6.25 -16.43 -12.27
N ALA A 10 6.06 -17.72 -12.55
CA ALA A 10 4.75 -18.26 -12.86
C ALA A 10 3.91 -18.26 -11.58
N ALA A 11 2.91 -17.40 -11.51
CA ALA A 11 1.97 -17.36 -10.40
C ALA A 11 0.76 -18.26 -10.71
N PRO A 12 0.13 -18.87 -9.68
CA PRO A 12 -1.14 -19.58 -9.86
C PRO A 12 -2.21 -18.66 -10.45
N GLU A 13 -3.13 -19.25 -11.19
CA GLU A 13 -4.33 -18.57 -11.68
C GLU A 13 -5.24 -18.13 -10.52
N ALA A 14 -6.09 -17.13 -10.76
CA ALA A 14 -6.98 -16.57 -9.73
C ALA A 14 -7.83 -17.65 -9.05
N ALA A 15 -8.45 -18.55 -9.82
CA ALA A 15 -9.26 -19.63 -9.29
C ALA A 15 -8.51 -20.58 -8.33
N ALA A 16 -7.22 -20.83 -8.57
CA ALA A 16 -6.39 -21.64 -7.67
C ALA A 16 -6.11 -20.91 -6.34
N TRP A 17 -5.90 -19.59 -6.40
CA TRP A 17 -5.78 -18.77 -5.19
C TRP A 17 -7.09 -18.72 -4.40
N GLU A 18 -8.23 -18.51 -5.06
CA GLU A 18 -9.54 -18.50 -4.43
C GLU A 18 -9.85 -19.82 -3.73
N ALA A 19 -9.61 -20.96 -4.41
CA ALA A 19 -9.77 -22.28 -3.82
C ALA A 19 -8.86 -22.49 -2.60
N SER A 20 -7.59 -22.06 -2.68
CA SER A 20 -6.62 -22.17 -1.58
C SER A 20 -7.03 -21.32 -0.38
N VAL A 21 -7.50 -20.10 -0.61
CA VAL A 21 -7.99 -19.20 0.44
C VAL A 21 -9.26 -19.77 1.09
N ALA A 22 -10.22 -20.25 0.30
CA ALA A 22 -11.45 -20.85 0.82
C ALA A 22 -11.18 -22.10 1.67
N LEU A 23 -10.23 -22.96 1.26
CA LEU A 23 -9.77 -24.10 2.04
C LEU A 23 -9.10 -23.65 3.35
N GLY A 24 -8.19 -22.68 3.25
CA GLY A 24 -7.49 -22.14 4.41
C GLY A 24 -8.45 -21.48 5.41
N LEU A 25 -9.44 -20.72 4.94
CA LEU A 25 -10.46 -20.12 5.80
C LEU A 25 -11.24 -21.19 6.59
N ARG A 26 -11.71 -22.24 5.92
CA ARG A 26 -12.39 -23.34 6.61
C ARG A 26 -11.50 -23.97 7.67
N ALA A 27 -10.28 -24.37 7.30
CA ALA A 27 -9.34 -24.99 8.23
C ALA A 27 -8.99 -24.06 9.41
N PHE A 28 -8.86 -22.75 9.14
CA PHE A 28 -8.56 -21.78 10.18
C PHE A 28 -9.73 -21.60 11.16
N THR A 29 -10.96 -21.49 10.66
CA THR A 29 -12.16 -21.35 11.50
C THR A 29 -12.49 -22.62 12.28
N GLU A 30 -12.20 -23.81 11.74
CA GLU A 30 -12.34 -25.08 12.47
C GLU A 30 -11.30 -25.25 13.59
N ALA A 31 -10.09 -24.68 13.42
CA ALA A 31 -8.99 -24.81 14.38
C ALA A 31 -8.93 -23.68 15.41
N ASN A 32 -9.66 -22.57 15.22
CA ASN A 32 -9.59 -21.39 16.07
C ASN A 32 -11.01 -20.89 16.39
N ASP A 33 -11.15 -20.27 17.55
CA ASP A 33 -12.39 -19.61 17.93
C ASP A 33 -12.45 -18.23 17.25
N VAL A 34 -13.12 -18.17 16.08
CA VAL A 34 -13.27 -16.97 15.25
C VAL A 34 -14.67 -16.44 15.43
N ALA A 35 -14.78 -15.26 16.04
CA ALA A 35 -16.06 -14.59 16.24
C ALA A 35 -16.57 -13.90 14.96
N PRO A 36 -17.89 -13.72 14.81
CA PRO A 36 -18.43 -12.86 13.77
C PRO A 36 -17.88 -11.44 13.89
N GLY A 37 -17.27 -10.94 12.79
CA GLY A 37 -16.63 -9.62 12.77
C GLY A 37 -15.12 -9.63 12.98
N ASP A 38 -14.53 -10.78 13.34
CA ASP A 38 -13.08 -10.90 13.40
C ASP A 38 -12.48 -10.72 12.01
N ARG A 39 -11.42 -9.94 11.94
CA ARG A 39 -10.69 -9.69 10.69
C ARG A 39 -9.52 -10.65 10.57
N LEU A 40 -9.43 -11.29 9.42
CA LEU A 40 -8.31 -12.18 9.06
C LEU A 40 -7.46 -11.53 7.96
N ALA A 41 -6.15 -11.66 8.11
CA ALA A 41 -5.19 -11.30 7.07
C ALA A 41 -4.82 -12.54 6.25
N VAL A 42 -4.95 -12.43 4.92
CA VAL A 42 -4.53 -13.45 3.98
C VAL A 42 -3.26 -12.98 3.28
N ARG A 43 -2.18 -13.73 3.41
CA ARG A 43 -0.93 -13.48 2.72
C ARG A 43 -0.70 -14.53 1.64
N LEU A 44 -0.77 -14.10 0.39
CA LEU A 44 -0.44 -14.93 -0.76
C LEU A 44 1.04 -14.79 -1.09
N THR A 45 1.75 -15.89 -1.16
CA THR A 45 3.19 -15.90 -1.45
C THR A 45 3.49 -16.87 -2.57
N VAL A 46 4.31 -16.45 -3.52
CA VAL A 46 4.90 -17.31 -4.55
C VAL A 46 6.41 -17.14 -4.57
N THR A 47 7.12 -18.24 -4.64
CA THR A 47 8.58 -18.27 -4.78
C THR A 47 8.96 -19.06 -6.03
N ARG A 48 10.24 -18.96 -6.42
CA ARG A 48 10.76 -19.75 -7.55
C ARG A 48 10.81 -21.26 -7.25
N GLY A 49 10.58 -21.65 -6.01
CA GLY A 49 10.69 -23.03 -5.54
C GLY A 49 12.11 -23.40 -5.12
N PRO A 50 12.38 -24.70 -4.88
CA PRO A 50 13.72 -25.19 -4.59
C PRO A 50 14.70 -24.89 -5.71
N ASP A 51 15.98 -24.82 -5.38
CA ASP A 51 17.04 -24.69 -6.37
C ASP A 51 16.99 -25.84 -7.38
N ALA A 52 16.94 -25.47 -8.65
CA ALA A 52 16.94 -26.43 -9.75
C ALA A 52 18.35 -26.71 -10.23
N ALA A 53 18.59 -27.91 -10.76
CA ALA A 53 19.86 -28.22 -11.42
C ALA A 53 20.13 -27.25 -12.58
N PRO A 54 21.42 -27.00 -12.91
CA PRO A 54 21.77 -26.12 -14.03
C PRO A 54 21.02 -26.51 -15.32
N GLY A 55 20.31 -25.53 -15.89
CA GLY A 55 19.51 -25.74 -17.13
C GLY A 55 18.09 -26.31 -16.92
N ALA A 56 17.72 -26.68 -15.70
CA ALA A 56 16.34 -27.10 -15.40
C ALA A 56 15.44 -25.88 -15.12
N VAL A 57 14.17 -25.98 -15.49
CA VAL A 57 13.15 -24.98 -15.18
C VAL A 57 12.70 -25.15 -13.73
N PRO A 58 12.83 -24.11 -12.86
CA PRO A 58 12.37 -24.20 -11.49
C PRO A 58 10.85 -24.42 -11.42
N THR A 59 10.39 -25.20 -10.45
CA THR A 59 8.97 -25.38 -10.16
C THR A 59 8.57 -24.41 -9.05
N PRO A 60 7.76 -23.38 -9.31
CA PRO A 60 7.34 -22.42 -8.31
C PRO A 60 6.60 -23.08 -7.15
N THR A 61 6.82 -22.57 -5.94
CA THR A 61 6.03 -22.91 -4.75
C THR A 61 5.14 -21.74 -4.37
N ALA A 62 3.87 -22.02 -4.17
CA ALA A 62 2.89 -21.01 -3.79
C ALA A 62 2.08 -21.47 -2.58
N TRP A 63 1.75 -20.54 -1.68
CA TRP A 63 0.90 -20.81 -0.53
C TRP A 63 0.12 -19.59 -0.07
N ALA A 64 -1.01 -19.83 0.60
CA ALA A 64 -1.77 -18.85 1.35
C ALA A 64 -1.53 -19.04 2.84
N LEU A 65 -1.19 -17.97 3.56
CA LEU A 65 -1.10 -17.96 5.01
C LEU A 65 -2.22 -17.08 5.57
N LEU A 66 -3.00 -17.66 6.47
CA LEU A 66 -4.05 -16.95 7.20
C LEU A 66 -3.58 -16.67 8.63
N SER A 67 -3.90 -15.51 9.13
CA SER A 67 -3.64 -15.11 10.52
C SER A 67 -4.71 -14.11 10.97
N PRO A 68 -4.92 -13.93 12.29
CA PRO A 68 -5.67 -12.78 12.76
C PRO A 68 -5.07 -11.50 12.18
N ALA A 69 -5.90 -10.60 11.69
CA ALA A 69 -5.42 -9.28 11.28
C ALA A 69 -4.90 -8.55 12.53
N PRO A 70 -3.80 -7.79 12.43
CA PRO A 70 -3.37 -6.94 13.53
C PRO A 70 -4.55 -6.06 13.99
N ALA A 71 -4.77 -5.99 15.29
CA ALA A 71 -5.72 -5.03 15.83
C ALA A 71 -5.26 -3.63 15.40
N ILE A 72 -6.06 -2.99 14.56
CA ILE A 72 -5.89 -1.55 14.31
C ILE A 72 -6.44 -0.91 15.56
N GLN A 73 -5.57 -0.29 16.34
CA GLN A 73 -6.05 0.44 17.49
C GLN A 73 -6.85 1.63 16.96
N ASP A 74 -8.13 1.69 17.29
CA ASP A 74 -8.97 2.85 16.96
C ASP A 74 -8.32 4.15 17.41
N GLU A 75 -7.51 4.08 18.47
CA GLU A 75 -6.66 5.17 18.94
C GLU A 75 -5.65 5.66 17.90
N GLU A 76 -4.99 4.79 17.12
CA GLU A 76 -4.06 5.20 16.05
C GLU A 76 -4.81 5.93 14.93
N ARG A 77 -6.00 5.45 14.58
CA ARG A 77 -6.85 6.07 13.56
C ARG A 77 -7.42 7.41 14.03
N GLN A 78 -7.78 7.53 15.30
CA GLN A 78 -8.27 8.79 15.89
C GLN A 78 -7.14 9.78 16.13
N ARG A 79 -6.02 9.31 16.69
CA ARG A 79 -4.87 10.15 17.02
C ARG A 79 -4.13 10.64 15.77
N GLY A 80 -4.08 9.84 14.72
CA GLY A 80 -3.19 10.01 13.57
C GLY A 80 -1.74 9.61 13.87
N LEU A 81 -0.99 9.33 12.81
CA LEU A 81 0.40 8.87 12.87
C LEU A 81 1.38 10.04 12.86
N ARG A 82 2.47 9.90 13.60
CA ARG A 82 3.69 10.70 13.41
C ARG A 82 4.60 9.94 12.45
N VAL A 83 5.04 10.56 11.37
CA VAL A 83 5.93 9.93 10.40
C VAL A 83 7.26 10.67 10.29
N LEU A 84 8.32 9.92 9.99
CA LEU A 84 9.61 10.49 9.59
C LEU A 84 9.77 10.39 8.07
N LEU A 85 10.39 11.39 7.49
CA LEU A 85 10.90 11.31 6.12
C LEU A 85 12.29 10.66 6.15
N LEU A 86 12.45 9.57 5.41
CA LEU A 86 13.73 8.88 5.31
C LEU A 86 14.13 8.72 3.84
N ASP A 87 15.36 9.13 3.52
CA ASP A 87 15.93 8.86 2.21
C ASP A 87 16.07 7.34 1.99
N ARG A 88 15.49 6.84 0.88
CA ARG A 88 15.58 5.43 0.48
C ARG A 88 16.97 5.04 0.00
N GLY A 89 17.82 6.01 -0.32
CA GLY A 89 19.15 5.80 -0.85
C GLY A 89 19.19 5.50 -2.36
N ILE A 90 18.10 5.76 -3.06
CA ILE A 90 17.99 5.65 -4.53
C ILE A 90 17.31 6.90 -5.08
N ASP A 91 17.72 7.33 -6.28
CA ASP A 91 17.05 8.44 -6.96
C ASP A 91 15.82 7.99 -7.74
N SER A 92 15.00 8.94 -8.13
CA SER A 92 13.73 8.71 -8.81
C SER A 92 13.86 8.12 -10.23
N GLN A 93 15.07 8.10 -10.81
CA GLN A 93 15.38 7.52 -12.11
C GLN A 93 15.93 6.08 -11.98
N ALA A 94 16.18 5.61 -10.76
CA ALA A 94 16.73 4.29 -10.51
C ALA A 94 15.89 3.14 -11.13
N PRO A 95 14.55 3.18 -11.15
CA PRO A 95 13.73 2.14 -11.79
C PRO A 95 14.05 1.95 -13.27
N GLU A 96 14.32 3.03 -14.00
CA GLU A 96 14.61 3.00 -15.44
C GLU A 96 16.06 2.57 -15.71
N ARG A 97 17.02 3.10 -14.93
CA ARG A 97 18.45 2.81 -15.12
C ARG A 97 18.87 1.45 -14.58
N SER A 98 18.17 0.96 -13.56
CA SER A 98 18.57 -0.23 -12.80
C SER A 98 17.36 -1.14 -12.54
N PRO A 99 16.72 -1.68 -13.58
CA PRO A 99 15.48 -2.47 -13.45
C PRO A 99 15.64 -3.73 -12.58
N TRP A 100 16.87 -4.22 -12.41
CA TRP A 100 17.18 -5.35 -11.53
C TRP A 100 17.01 -5.06 -10.04
N LEU A 101 16.89 -3.78 -9.62
CA LEU A 101 16.57 -3.40 -8.25
C LEU A 101 15.14 -3.78 -7.87
N LEU A 102 14.27 -4.07 -8.87
CA LEU A 102 12.89 -4.50 -8.69
C LEU A 102 12.07 -3.55 -7.81
N THR A 103 12.41 -2.25 -7.85
CA THR A 103 11.65 -1.21 -7.18
C THR A 103 10.21 -1.22 -7.70
N GLY A 104 9.24 -1.05 -6.81
CA GLY A 104 7.82 -1.19 -7.16
C GLY A 104 7.30 -2.62 -7.24
N ALA A 105 8.13 -3.66 -7.11
CA ALA A 105 7.69 -5.03 -6.98
C ALA A 105 7.51 -5.42 -5.51
N LYS A 106 6.39 -6.11 -5.20
CA LYS A 106 6.16 -6.65 -3.85
C LYS A 106 6.94 -7.93 -3.67
N THR A 107 8.11 -7.83 -3.02
CA THR A 107 9.05 -8.93 -2.81
C THR A 107 9.10 -9.35 -1.34
N LEU A 108 9.82 -10.42 -1.02
CA LEU A 108 10.12 -10.84 0.36
C LEU A 108 11.30 -10.06 0.99
N SER A 109 11.97 -9.19 0.23
CA SER A 109 13.13 -8.39 0.67
C SER A 109 12.71 -7.19 1.53
N TYR A 110 12.12 -7.46 2.68
CA TYR A 110 11.57 -6.44 3.59
C TYR A 110 12.55 -5.89 4.63
N ALA A 111 13.81 -6.29 4.60
CA ALA A 111 14.78 -5.92 5.62
C ALA A 111 14.91 -4.40 5.81
N VAL A 112 15.04 -3.65 4.71
CA VAL A 112 15.14 -2.18 4.73
C VAL A 112 13.86 -1.56 5.28
N ASN A 113 12.70 -2.01 4.83
CA ASN A 113 11.39 -1.50 5.27
C ASN A 113 11.21 -1.71 6.79
N MET A 114 11.56 -2.89 7.29
CA MET A 114 11.47 -3.18 8.73
C MET A 114 12.52 -2.44 9.55
N ALA A 115 13.71 -2.20 9.00
CA ALA A 115 14.73 -1.38 9.64
C ALA A 115 14.26 0.08 9.78
N ALA A 116 13.67 0.65 8.73
CA ALA A 116 13.11 2.00 8.74
C ALA A 116 12.02 2.16 9.80
N LEU A 117 11.09 1.19 9.92
CA LEU A 117 10.06 1.22 10.96
C LEU A 117 10.65 1.14 12.38
N ARG A 118 11.68 0.31 12.60
CA ARG A 118 12.36 0.27 13.89
C ARG A 118 13.08 1.58 14.21
N TYR A 119 13.71 2.18 13.20
CA TYR A 119 14.36 3.48 13.33
C TYR A 119 13.35 4.56 13.72
N ALA A 120 12.21 4.63 13.02
CA ALA A 120 11.15 5.59 13.34
C ALA A 120 10.68 5.46 14.78
N ARG A 121 10.38 4.25 15.24
CA ARG A 121 9.95 3.98 16.62
C ARG A 121 10.99 4.41 17.65
N ALA A 122 12.28 4.15 17.39
CA ALA A 122 13.36 4.57 18.26
C ALA A 122 13.49 6.11 18.34
N HIS A 123 12.97 6.83 17.34
CA HIS A 123 12.98 8.30 17.28
C HIS A 123 11.59 8.92 17.58
N GLY A 124 10.69 8.14 18.20
CA GLY A 124 9.39 8.64 18.65
C GLY A 124 8.35 8.85 17.56
N ALA A 125 8.53 8.26 16.38
CA ALA A 125 7.55 8.24 15.30
C ALA A 125 6.88 6.87 15.17
N ASP A 126 5.70 6.85 14.55
CA ASP A 126 4.86 5.67 14.40
C ASP A 126 5.17 4.95 13.07
N ASP A 127 5.53 5.69 12.01
CA ASP A 127 5.77 5.17 10.66
C ASP A 127 6.78 6.03 9.88
N VAL A 128 6.97 5.73 8.60
CA VAL A 128 7.92 6.37 7.69
C VAL A 128 7.23 6.70 6.37
N VAL A 129 7.61 7.81 5.76
CA VAL A 129 7.46 8.06 4.33
C VAL A 129 8.86 8.14 3.72
N PHE A 130 9.13 7.28 2.74
CA PHE A 130 10.40 7.34 2.03
C PHE A 130 10.43 8.50 1.04
N THR A 131 11.62 9.09 0.90
CA THR A 131 11.95 10.00 -0.20
C THR A 131 13.00 9.37 -1.11
N SER A 132 13.06 9.79 -2.35
CA SER A 132 14.20 9.51 -3.23
C SER A 132 15.36 10.44 -2.89
N ALA A 133 16.58 10.04 -3.26
CA ALA A 133 17.79 10.85 -3.04
C ALA A 133 17.75 12.22 -3.76
N ASP A 134 16.95 12.35 -4.81
CA ASP A 134 16.68 13.60 -5.54
C ASP A 134 15.41 14.32 -5.04
N GLY A 135 14.86 13.93 -3.87
CA GLY A 135 13.90 14.69 -3.08
C GLY A 135 12.43 14.48 -3.37
N TYR A 136 12.04 13.47 -4.17
CA TYR A 136 10.64 13.15 -4.39
C TYR A 136 10.08 12.22 -3.30
N LEU A 137 8.79 12.39 -2.98
CA LEU A 137 8.08 11.44 -2.15
C LEU A 137 7.92 10.10 -2.87
N LEU A 138 8.11 9.05 -2.11
CA LEU A 138 7.88 7.68 -2.54
C LEU A 138 6.67 7.10 -1.76
N GLU A 139 6.83 5.97 -1.13
CA GLU A 139 5.82 5.26 -0.37
C GLU A 139 6.25 5.04 1.08
N GLY A 140 5.34 4.59 1.94
CA GLY A 140 5.72 4.07 3.26
C GLY A 140 6.30 2.66 3.16
N PRO A 141 6.95 2.15 4.21
CA PRO A 141 7.51 0.79 4.24
C PRO A 141 6.50 -0.31 3.92
N THR A 142 5.22 -0.10 4.23
CA THR A 142 4.12 -1.07 4.02
C THR A 142 2.83 -0.41 3.53
N SER A 143 2.89 0.83 3.05
CA SER A 143 1.71 1.65 2.74
C SER A 143 1.97 2.58 1.57
N THR A 144 0.90 2.99 0.91
CA THR A 144 0.91 4.06 -0.10
C THR A 144 0.55 5.39 0.57
N VAL A 145 1.14 6.48 0.11
CA VAL A 145 0.83 7.84 0.58
C VAL A 145 -0.32 8.41 -0.25
N LEU A 146 -1.33 8.95 0.41
CA LEU A 146 -2.38 9.78 -0.19
C LEU A 146 -2.36 11.17 0.44
N ILE A 147 -2.60 12.19 -0.34
CA ILE A 147 -2.77 13.57 0.13
C ILE A 147 -3.99 14.21 -0.53
N VAL A 148 -4.60 15.17 0.16
CA VAL A 148 -5.62 16.05 -0.42
C VAL A 148 -5.11 17.47 -0.44
N ARG A 149 -5.29 18.14 -1.57
CA ARG A 149 -4.96 19.55 -1.78
C ARG A 149 -6.00 20.23 -2.65
N THR A 150 -6.29 21.48 -2.33
CA THR A 150 -7.01 22.37 -3.25
C THR A 150 -5.99 23.07 -4.15
N GLY A 151 -6.17 22.97 -5.46
CA GLY A 151 -5.34 23.63 -6.45
C GLY A 151 -5.62 25.15 -6.53
N GLU A 152 -4.79 25.89 -7.27
CA GLU A 152 -5.00 27.34 -7.52
C GLU A 152 -6.32 27.63 -8.23
N ASP A 153 -6.86 26.66 -8.95
CA ASP A 153 -8.19 26.68 -9.61
C ASP A 153 -9.36 26.45 -8.65
N GLY A 154 -9.09 26.27 -7.35
CA GLY A 154 -10.09 25.99 -6.32
C GLY A 154 -10.60 24.53 -6.33
N VAL A 155 -10.03 23.66 -7.16
CA VAL A 155 -10.46 22.26 -7.24
C VAL A 155 -9.70 21.40 -6.23
N ARG A 156 -10.45 20.64 -5.46
CA ARG A 156 -9.92 19.71 -4.44
C ARG A 156 -9.55 18.37 -5.11
N ARG A 157 -8.29 17.96 -4.92
CA ARG A 157 -7.72 16.77 -5.57
C ARG A 157 -7.20 15.76 -4.56
N LEU A 158 -7.45 14.49 -4.85
CA LEU A 158 -6.81 13.36 -4.14
C LEU A 158 -5.59 12.91 -4.95
N LEU A 159 -4.41 13.01 -4.34
CA LEU A 159 -3.12 12.82 -5.00
C LEU A 159 -2.32 11.68 -4.36
N THR A 160 -1.47 11.05 -5.16
CA THR A 160 -0.48 10.04 -4.71
C THR A 160 0.84 10.22 -5.49
N PRO A 161 2.00 9.80 -4.95
CA PRO A 161 3.26 9.86 -5.69
C PRO A 161 3.24 9.05 -6.99
N LEU A 162 4.07 9.44 -7.96
CA LEU A 162 4.21 8.80 -9.26
C LEU A 162 4.71 7.35 -9.13
N ARG A 163 3.99 6.41 -9.73
CA ARG A 163 4.36 4.98 -9.77
C ARG A 163 5.70 4.73 -10.48
N GLN A 164 5.99 5.50 -11.52
CA GLN A 164 7.23 5.42 -12.29
C GLN A 164 8.49 5.69 -11.46
N LYS A 165 8.34 6.27 -10.27
CA LYS A 165 9.45 6.49 -9.32
C LYS A 165 9.82 5.25 -8.50
N GLY A 166 9.32 4.07 -8.85
CA GLY A 166 9.69 2.79 -8.24
C GLY A 166 8.93 2.46 -6.96
N ILE A 167 7.71 2.96 -6.83
CA ILE A 167 6.80 2.59 -5.75
C ILE A 167 5.84 1.48 -6.18
N LEU A 168 5.33 0.74 -5.21
CA LEU A 168 4.36 -0.32 -5.46
C LEU A 168 3.03 0.28 -5.96
N ALA A 169 2.45 -0.33 -7.00
CA ALA A 169 1.07 -0.06 -7.38
C ALA A 169 0.13 -0.66 -6.30
N GLY A 170 -0.24 0.17 -5.32
CA GLY A 170 -1.04 -0.23 -4.17
C GLY A 170 -2.47 -0.59 -4.57
N THR A 171 -2.93 -1.79 -4.22
CA THR A 171 -4.31 -2.21 -4.48
C THR A 171 -5.32 -1.36 -3.72
N SER A 172 -5.08 -1.10 -2.44
CA SER A 172 -5.94 -0.23 -1.63
C SER A 172 -6.06 1.19 -2.17
N GLN A 173 -4.95 1.75 -2.66
CA GLN A 173 -4.96 3.06 -3.33
C GLN A 173 -5.80 3.03 -4.61
N ALA A 174 -5.70 1.95 -5.41
CA ALA A 174 -6.47 1.82 -6.64
C ALA A 174 -7.97 1.74 -6.36
N VAL A 175 -8.39 1.00 -5.33
CA VAL A 175 -9.79 0.91 -4.88
C VAL A 175 -10.32 2.27 -4.44
N ILE A 176 -9.58 2.97 -3.58
CA ILE A 176 -9.98 4.30 -3.10
C ILE A 176 -10.08 5.28 -4.27
N PHE A 177 -9.14 5.26 -5.20
CA PHE A 177 -9.16 6.15 -6.37
C PHE A 177 -10.35 5.88 -7.27
N ALA A 178 -10.68 4.60 -7.54
CA ALA A 178 -11.83 4.24 -8.35
C ALA A 178 -13.14 4.72 -7.69
N ALA A 179 -13.31 4.55 -6.39
CA ALA A 179 -14.49 5.00 -5.66
C ALA A 179 -14.57 6.52 -5.58
N ALA A 180 -13.47 7.21 -5.25
CA ALA A 180 -13.42 8.66 -5.19
C ALA A 180 -13.70 9.30 -6.58
N HIS A 181 -13.22 8.69 -7.66
CA HIS A 181 -13.54 9.13 -9.02
C HIS A 181 -15.06 9.01 -9.32
N ALA A 182 -15.68 7.90 -8.92
CA ALA A 182 -17.12 7.71 -9.07
C ALA A 182 -17.92 8.75 -8.28
N ASP A 183 -17.39 9.23 -7.15
CA ASP A 183 -17.97 10.31 -6.35
C ASP A 183 -17.62 11.73 -6.86
N GLY A 184 -16.95 11.82 -8.01
CA GLY A 184 -16.65 13.10 -8.68
C GLY A 184 -15.37 13.78 -8.21
N TRP A 185 -14.49 13.09 -7.47
CA TRP A 185 -13.20 13.65 -7.10
C TRP A 185 -12.24 13.73 -8.28
N GLU A 186 -11.49 14.81 -8.36
CA GLU A 186 -10.32 14.86 -9.21
C GLU A 186 -9.15 14.10 -8.57
N LEU A 187 -8.50 13.26 -9.38
CA LEU A 187 -7.40 12.40 -8.96
C LEU A 187 -6.11 12.80 -9.65
N GLY A 188 -4.98 12.59 -8.99
CA GLY A 188 -3.68 12.86 -9.61
C GLY A 188 -2.57 11.93 -9.14
N TYR A 189 -1.68 11.63 -10.07
CA TYR A 189 -0.38 11.04 -9.83
C TYR A 189 0.65 12.14 -10.08
N GLY A 190 1.27 12.65 -9.04
CA GLY A 190 2.20 13.76 -9.17
C GLY A 190 3.62 13.44 -8.72
N PRO A 191 4.62 14.14 -9.29
CA PRO A 191 5.89 14.25 -8.61
C PRO A 191 5.67 15.08 -7.35
N LEU A 192 5.41 14.41 -6.23
CA LEU A 192 5.22 15.05 -4.94
C LEU A 192 6.57 15.19 -4.23
N VAL A 193 6.71 16.28 -3.47
CA VAL A 193 7.88 16.57 -2.65
C VAL A 193 7.49 16.75 -1.17
N PRO A 194 8.43 16.70 -0.20
CA PRO A 194 8.12 16.85 1.22
C PRO A 194 7.25 18.06 1.58
N ALA A 195 7.45 19.20 0.90
CA ALA A 195 6.63 20.39 1.11
C ALA A 195 5.13 20.18 0.78
N ASP A 196 4.81 19.24 -0.11
CA ASP A 196 3.43 18.93 -0.45
C ASP A 196 2.67 18.26 0.71
N LEU A 197 3.38 17.53 1.59
CA LEU A 197 2.79 16.98 2.81
C LEU A 197 2.44 18.08 3.81
N GLN A 198 3.32 19.07 3.97
CA GLN A 198 3.11 20.18 4.91
C GLN A 198 1.99 21.12 4.45
N GLY A 199 1.80 21.26 3.13
CA GLY A 199 0.75 22.09 2.53
C GLY A 199 -0.55 21.33 2.26
N ALA A 200 -0.68 20.07 2.65
CA ALA A 200 -1.86 19.27 2.43
C ALA A 200 -2.98 19.57 3.43
N GLU A 201 -4.24 19.46 2.99
CA GLU A 201 -5.42 19.50 3.86
C GLU A 201 -5.57 18.22 4.67
N GLY A 202 -4.96 17.13 4.22
CA GLY A 202 -4.87 15.86 4.90
C GLY A 202 -3.90 14.92 4.21
N VAL A 203 -3.27 14.06 5.00
CA VAL A 203 -2.30 13.05 4.55
C VAL A 203 -2.67 11.70 5.17
N TRP A 204 -2.59 10.63 4.37
CA TRP A 204 -2.89 9.27 4.84
C TRP A 204 -1.85 8.28 4.37
N LEU A 205 -1.60 7.29 5.22
CA LEU A 205 -0.93 6.04 4.85
C LEU A 205 -1.97 4.94 4.67
N VAL A 206 -2.01 4.34 3.48
CA VAL A 206 -3.04 3.37 3.10
C VAL A 206 -2.45 2.00 2.81
N SER A 207 -3.03 0.96 3.38
CA SER A 207 -2.64 -0.42 3.12
C SER A 207 -3.81 -1.39 3.30
N SER A 208 -3.74 -2.58 2.70
CA SER A 208 -4.81 -3.58 2.76
C SER A 208 -5.07 -4.14 4.17
N VAL A 209 -4.07 -4.11 5.06
CA VAL A 209 -4.20 -4.67 6.41
C VAL A 209 -4.61 -3.60 7.42
N ARG A 210 -3.96 -2.42 7.39
CA ARG A 210 -4.22 -1.33 8.33
C ARG A 210 -5.34 -0.38 7.89
N GLY A 211 -5.78 -0.49 6.62
CA GLY A 211 -6.77 0.43 6.05
C GLY A 211 -6.19 1.83 5.83
N VAL A 212 -6.98 2.84 6.11
CA VAL A 212 -6.65 4.27 5.96
C VAL A 212 -6.26 4.83 7.32
N LEU A 213 -5.01 5.26 7.46
CA LEU A 213 -4.49 5.87 8.68
C LEU A 213 -4.08 7.32 8.41
N PRO A 214 -4.67 8.31 9.09
CA PRO A 214 -4.29 9.71 8.91
C PRO A 214 -2.91 9.97 9.51
N VAL A 215 -2.17 10.89 8.90
CA VAL A 215 -0.89 11.41 9.40
C VAL A 215 -1.16 12.75 10.05
N ARG A 216 -0.73 12.92 11.31
CA ARG A 216 -0.88 14.16 12.08
C ARG A 216 0.40 14.98 12.21
N ALA A 217 1.54 14.37 11.93
CA ALA A 217 2.82 15.10 11.93
C ALA A 217 3.85 14.42 11.01
N VAL A 218 4.67 15.25 10.34
CA VAL A 218 5.81 14.84 9.52
C VAL A 218 7.06 15.55 10.04
N ASP A 219 8.09 14.79 10.44
CA ASP A 219 9.32 15.30 11.05
C ASP A 219 9.07 16.30 12.18
N GLY A 220 8.02 16.05 12.98
CA GLY A 220 7.62 16.92 14.09
C GLY A 220 6.77 18.13 13.71
N VAL A 221 6.53 18.38 12.42
CA VAL A 221 5.64 19.45 11.96
C VAL A 221 4.21 18.89 11.89
N GLU A 222 3.29 19.52 12.60
CA GLU A 222 1.88 19.10 12.67
C GLU A 222 1.17 19.29 11.31
N ILE A 223 0.30 18.34 10.96
CA ILE A 223 -0.56 18.34 9.77
C ILE A 223 -2.01 18.21 10.23
N PRO A 224 -2.95 18.89 9.57
CA PRO A 224 -4.37 18.73 9.86
C PRO A 224 -4.84 17.27 9.71
N VAL A 225 -5.66 16.79 10.64
CA VAL A 225 -6.33 15.48 10.55
C VAL A 225 -7.80 15.73 10.26
N ASP A 226 -8.24 15.29 9.08
CA ASP A 226 -9.64 15.33 8.68
C ASP A 226 -10.27 13.95 8.94
N HIS A 227 -11.02 13.83 10.03
CA HIS A 227 -11.66 12.57 10.44
C HIS A 227 -12.83 12.18 9.53
N GLU A 228 -13.56 13.15 8.99
CA GLU A 228 -14.68 12.90 8.08
C GLU A 228 -14.15 12.30 6.77
N LEU A 229 -13.13 12.92 6.20
CA LEU A 229 -12.48 12.43 4.99
C LEU A 229 -11.77 11.09 5.23
N THR A 230 -11.16 10.88 6.39
CA THR A 230 -10.59 9.58 6.79
C THR A 230 -11.68 8.49 6.79
N GLY A 231 -12.84 8.78 7.36
CA GLY A 231 -13.99 7.87 7.37
C GLY A 231 -14.51 7.56 5.97
N MET A 232 -14.61 8.56 5.10
CA MET A 232 -15.02 8.39 3.71
C MET A 232 -14.02 7.49 2.93
N LEU A 233 -12.72 7.78 3.02
CA LEU A 233 -11.68 6.98 2.35
C LEU A 233 -11.66 5.52 2.86
N GLN A 234 -11.90 5.31 4.16
CA GLN A 234 -12.01 3.97 4.73
C GLN A 234 -13.27 3.26 4.22
N ALA A 235 -14.42 3.95 4.13
CA ALA A 235 -15.65 3.38 3.59
C ALA A 235 -15.50 2.95 2.12
N HIS A 236 -14.76 3.71 1.32
CA HIS A 236 -14.42 3.31 -0.05
C HIS A 236 -13.64 2.00 -0.08
N LEU A 237 -12.67 1.85 0.83
CA LEU A 237 -11.85 0.64 0.91
C LEU A 237 -12.67 -0.57 1.40
N ASP A 238 -13.58 -0.37 2.36
CA ASP A 238 -14.40 -1.43 2.93
C ASP A 238 -15.49 -1.91 1.94
N ALA A 239 -16.01 -1.00 1.11
CA ALA A 239 -17.02 -1.31 0.11
C ALA A 239 -16.53 -2.28 -0.99
N ASP A 240 -15.23 -2.32 -1.28
CA ASP A 240 -14.63 -3.28 -2.22
C ASP A 240 -14.57 -4.71 -1.65
N GLY A 241 -14.59 -4.85 -0.33
CA GLY A 241 -14.67 -6.14 0.37
C GLY A 241 -16.06 -6.79 0.32
N ASP A 242 -17.07 -6.11 -0.21
CA ASP A 242 -18.40 -6.67 -0.40
C ASP A 242 -18.44 -7.55 -1.67
N PRO A 243 -18.68 -8.89 -1.55
CA PRO A 243 -18.69 -9.82 -2.69
C PRO A 243 -19.76 -9.49 -3.75
N GLY A 244 -20.66 -8.54 -3.50
CA GLY A 244 -21.66 -8.05 -4.45
C GLY A 244 -21.19 -6.93 -5.39
N ARG A 245 -20.02 -6.32 -5.16
CA ARG A 245 -19.54 -5.16 -5.93
C ARG A 245 -18.31 -5.53 -6.78
N HIS A 246 -18.54 -5.99 -8.01
CA HIS A 246 -17.48 -6.04 -9.01
C HIS A 246 -17.18 -4.62 -9.51
N VAL A 247 -16.07 -4.04 -9.07
CA VAL A 247 -15.50 -2.86 -9.72
C VAL A 247 -14.85 -3.35 -11.02
N SER A 248 -15.47 -3.05 -12.16
CA SER A 248 -14.87 -3.26 -13.47
C SER A 248 -13.61 -2.40 -13.53
N GLY A 249 -12.45 -3.07 -13.59
CA GLY A 249 -11.15 -2.42 -13.55
C GLY A 249 -10.78 -1.75 -14.87
N ASP A 250 -11.45 -0.67 -15.24
CA ASP A 250 -10.92 0.24 -16.24
C ASP A 250 -9.80 1.07 -15.62
N PRO A 251 -8.66 1.20 -16.30
CA PRO A 251 -7.55 2.00 -15.78
C PRO A 251 -7.98 3.46 -15.67
N VAL A 252 -7.89 4.01 -14.46
CA VAL A 252 -8.07 5.45 -14.23
C VAL A 252 -7.14 6.21 -15.19
N PRO A 253 -7.64 7.20 -15.97
CA PRO A 253 -6.83 7.94 -16.92
C PRO A 253 -5.60 8.55 -16.23
N THR A 254 -4.42 8.27 -16.74
CA THR A 254 -3.21 8.99 -16.36
C THR A 254 -3.35 10.41 -16.88
N ALA A 255 -3.51 11.39 -16.00
CA ALA A 255 -3.40 12.79 -16.37
C ALA A 255 -2.00 13.01 -16.95
N GLY A 256 -1.96 13.52 -18.20
CA GLY A 256 -0.73 13.87 -18.91
C GLY A 256 -0.04 15.09 -18.29
#